data_a37deda669e92c96621345e8c9d732f6
#
_entry.id   a37deda669e92c96621345e8c9d732f6
#
_cell.length_a   1.000
_cell.length_b   1.000
_cell.length_c   1.000
_cell.angle_alpha   90.00
_cell.angle_beta   90.00
_cell.angle_gamma   90.00
#
_symmetry.space_group_name_H-M   'P 1'
#
loop_
_entity.id
_entity.type
_entity.pdbx_description
1 polymer ?
#
loop_
_entity_poly.entity_id
_entity_poly.type
_entity_poly.pdbx_seq_one_letter_code
_entity_poly.pdbx_strand_id
1 'polypeptide(L)'
;MRPDYDSRKLNALTRYPVVPTYHVPGAQNCPTGRVKVSFAQEPDLIFSEKIAGHSIRIILTSQGYFVGNKTEILAWNEDIATLPTNPILEGMQETANNFHQMYAPKGEGVKVLFGVFFGGSSHPHSRQYTGGDSQLNSFRLSDAFNLSPEEFSNLLSQSPEQIGEWRENNQQPFFSEAALLGLGIPVNPRLLGNHPPINPTATHTWMKQILPKSKASLNYQAAGKPNGILIRTPNRSKIAKLSFAEYEKLLK
;
A
#
# COMPACT_ATOMS: atom_id res chain seq x y z
N MET A 1 -8.38 -20.58 17.50
CA MET A 1 -8.23 -19.74 18.73
C MET A 1 -7.43 -18.50 18.37
N ARG A 2 -7.90 -17.31 18.71
CA ARG A 2 -7.17 -16.05 18.41
C ARG A 2 -5.84 -16.03 19.19
N PRO A 3 -4.70 -15.70 18.52
CA PRO A 3 -3.43 -15.54 19.23
C PRO A 3 -3.52 -14.43 20.28
N ASP A 4 -2.89 -14.64 21.43
CA ASP A 4 -2.85 -13.66 22.53
C ASP A 4 -1.74 -12.62 22.30
N TYR A 5 -1.89 -11.80 21.24
CA TYR A 5 -1.00 -10.66 21.00
C TYR A 5 -1.58 -9.37 21.59
N ASP A 6 -0.74 -8.56 22.22
CA ASP A 6 -1.12 -7.17 22.53
C ASP A 6 -1.46 -6.44 21.23
N SER A 7 -2.75 -6.13 21.07
CA SER A 7 -3.30 -5.54 19.84
C SER A 7 -2.66 -4.17 19.51
N ARG A 8 -2.26 -3.40 20.53
CA ARG A 8 -1.59 -2.09 20.32
C ARG A 8 -0.20 -2.28 19.78
N LYS A 9 0.58 -3.24 20.32
CA LYS A 9 1.92 -3.57 19.84
C LYS A 9 1.88 -4.15 18.43
N LEU A 10 1.00 -5.13 18.18
CA LEU A 10 0.82 -5.70 16.85
C LEU A 10 0.39 -4.63 15.84
N ASN A 11 -0.51 -3.73 16.24
CA ASN A 11 -0.93 -2.61 15.41
C ASN A 11 0.24 -1.66 15.11
N ALA A 12 1.05 -1.27 16.10
CA ALA A 12 2.21 -0.40 15.93
C ALA A 12 3.23 -1.02 14.96
N LEU A 13 3.52 -2.31 15.11
CA LEU A 13 4.48 -3.07 14.33
C LEU A 13 4.07 -3.20 12.86
N THR A 14 2.80 -3.47 12.62
CA THR A 14 2.29 -3.84 11.29
C THR A 14 1.70 -2.69 10.49
N ARG A 15 1.69 -1.45 11.01
CA ARG A 15 1.24 -0.27 10.24
C ARG A 15 2.21 0.02 9.08
N TYR A 16 1.63 0.48 7.98
CA TYR A 16 2.43 0.97 6.86
C TYR A 16 3.00 2.36 7.18
N PRO A 17 4.29 2.59 6.97
CA PRO A 17 4.89 3.90 7.23
C PRO A 17 4.32 4.97 6.30
N VAL A 18 4.41 6.22 6.70
CA VAL A 18 3.93 7.33 5.89
C VAL A 18 4.79 7.49 4.64
N VAL A 19 4.19 7.29 3.46
CA VAL A 19 4.88 7.56 2.20
C VAL A 19 4.94 9.08 1.97
N PRO A 20 6.14 9.67 1.92
CA PRO A 20 6.29 11.10 1.69
C PRO A 20 5.88 11.49 0.26
N THR A 21 5.52 12.75 0.08
CA THR A 21 5.36 13.35 -1.25
C THR A 21 6.72 13.57 -1.91
N TYR A 22 6.80 13.51 -3.24
CA TYR A 22 8.04 13.77 -3.99
C TYR A 22 8.52 15.21 -3.78
N HIS A 23 7.64 16.20 -3.93
CA HIS A 23 7.93 17.58 -3.60
C HIS A 23 7.52 17.93 -2.17
N VAL A 24 8.16 18.94 -1.62
CA VAL A 24 7.73 19.57 -0.37
C VAL A 24 6.37 20.23 -0.61
N PRO A 25 5.34 19.92 0.19
CA PRO A 25 4.05 20.57 0.07
C PRO A 25 4.13 22.03 0.55
N GLY A 26 3.56 22.94 -0.20
CA GLY A 26 3.31 24.32 0.17
C GLY A 26 1.88 24.54 0.65
N ALA A 27 1.37 25.76 0.49
CA ALA A 27 0.00 26.08 0.85
C ALA A 27 -1.01 25.17 0.16
N GLN A 28 -2.05 24.73 0.90
CA GLN A 28 -3.09 23.81 0.41
C GLN A 28 -2.56 22.50 -0.18
N ASN A 29 -1.37 22.03 0.26
CA ASN A 29 -0.68 20.88 -0.30
C ASN A 29 -0.31 21.01 -1.80
N CYS A 30 -0.14 22.23 -2.31
CA CYS A 30 0.37 22.48 -3.64
C CYS A 30 1.87 22.12 -3.68
N PRO A 31 2.36 21.36 -4.67
CA PRO A 31 3.80 21.04 -4.77
C PRO A 31 4.65 22.30 -4.95
N THR A 32 5.73 22.40 -4.16
CA THR A 32 6.73 23.47 -4.33
C THR A 32 7.84 23.04 -5.28
N GLY A 33 8.74 23.97 -5.67
CA GLY A 33 9.93 23.64 -6.46
C GLY A 33 11.01 22.87 -5.70
N ARG A 34 10.79 22.52 -4.42
CA ARG A 34 11.74 21.79 -3.58
C ARG A 34 11.39 20.30 -3.55
N VAL A 35 12.35 19.46 -3.93
CA VAL A 35 12.21 18.00 -3.82
C VAL A 35 12.39 17.57 -2.36
N LYS A 36 11.46 16.78 -1.85
CA LYS A 36 11.51 16.20 -0.49
C LYS A 36 12.26 14.86 -0.47
N VAL A 37 12.06 14.04 -1.51
CA VAL A 37 12.75 12.74 -1.66
C VAL A 37 13.50 12.76 -2.99
N SER A 38 14.82 12.90 -2.94
CA SER A 38 15.67 12.92 -4.13
C SER A 38 16.00 11.50 -4.60
N PHE A 39 15.77 11.26 -5.89
CA PHE A 39 16.16 10.04 -6.60
C PHE A 39 17.30 10.27 -7.59
N ALA A 40 17.93 11.46 -7.59
CA ALA A 40 18.92 11.85 -8.62
C ALA A 40 20.16 10.93 -8.70
N GLN A 41 20.47 10.22 -7.59
CA GLN A 41 21.61 9.30 -7.52
C GLN A 41 21.19 7.83 -7.65
N GLU A 42 19.92 7.56 -7.89
CA GLU A 42 19.41 6.20 -7.98
C GLU A 42 19.40 5.76 -9.44
N PRO A 43 20.19 4.75 -9.84
CA PRO A 43 20.25 4.34 -11.25
C PRO A 43 18.94 3.70 -11.71
N ASP A 44 18.28 2.98 -10.83
CA ASP A 44 17.07 2.23 -11.12
C ASP A 44 15.90 2.70 -10.27
N LEU A 45 14.80 3.00 -10.94
CA LEU A 45 13.55 3.41 -10.29
C LEU A 45 12.39 2.54 -10.77
N ILE A 46 11.52 2.23 -9.82
CA ILE A 46 10.27 1.53 -10.09
C ILE A 46 9.14 2.53 -9.95
N PHE A 47 8.38 2.66 -11.03
CA PHE A 47 7.17 3.46 -11.08
C PHE A 47 5.96 2.54 -11.05
N SER A 48 4.99 2.86 -10.21
CA SER A 48 3.73 2.14 -10.18
C SER A 48 2.55 3.09 -10.03
N GLU A 49 1.39 2.67 -10.50
CA GLU A 49 0.18 3.43 -10.29
C GLU A 49 -0.19 3.46 -8.81
N LYS A 50 -0.45 4.65 -8.30
CA LYS A 50 -1.08 4.85 -7.00
C LYS A 50 -2.59 4.73 -7.18
N ILE A 51 -3.16 3.60 -6.79
CA ILE A 51 -4.59 3.31 -6.92
C ILE A 51 -5.36 4.07 -5.82
N ALA A 52 -6.54 4.60 -6.16
CA ALA A 52 -7.49 5.12 -5.18
C ALA A 52 -8.35 3.97 -4.65
N GLY A 53 -8.32 3.76 -3.35
CA GLY A 53 -9.03 2.69 -2.68
C GLY A 53 -8.71 2.66 -1.19
N HIS A 54 -9.10 1.60 -0.53
CA HIS A 54 -8.80 1.37 0.88
C HIS A 54 -7.41 0.74 1.03
N SER A 55 -6.55 1.42 1.78
CA SER A 55 -5.28 0.82 2.19
C SER A 55 -5.55 -0.30 3.19
N ILE A 56 -5.18 -1.52 2.80
CA ILE A 56 -5.38 -2.74 3.59
C ILE A 56 -4.04 -3.34 3.91
N ARG A 57 -3.94 -3.92 5.10
CA ARG A 57 -2.87 -4.84 5.47
C ARG A 57 -3.46 -6.18 5.89
N ILE A 58 -2.81 -7.24 5.46
CA ILE A 58 -3.12 -8.61 5.89
C ILE A 58 -1.91 -9.09 6.67
N ILE A 59 -2.14 -9.45 7.92
CA ILE A 59 -1.10 -9.89 8.86
C ILE A 59 -1.25 -11.39 9.00
N LEU A 60 -0.31 -12.15 8.44
CA LEU A 60 -0.32 -13.61 8.43
C LEU A 60 0.54 -14.14 9.56
N THR A 61 -0.02 -15.04 10.35
CA THR A 61 0.67 -15.84 11.39
C THR A 61 0.48 -17.32 11.08
N SER A 62 1.17 -18.22 11.77
CA SER A 62 0.95 -19.65 11.63
C SER A 62 -0.44 -20.12 12.09
N GLN A 63 -1.13 -19.32 12.93
CA GLN A 63 -2.43 -19.67 13.50
C GLN A 63 -3.62 -19.08 12.74
N GLY A 64 -3.38 -18.14 11.82
CA GLY A 64 -4.41 -17.43 11.07
C GLY A 64 -3.96 -16.04 10.63
N TYR A 65 -4.90 -15.14 10.39
CA TYR A 65 -4.58 -13.81 9.89
C TYR A 65 -5.44 -12.71 10.54
N PHE A 66 -4.91 -11.50 10.54
CA PHE A 66 -5.67 -10.30 10.82
C PHE A 66 -5.81 -9.47 9.54
N VAL A 67 -6.93 -8.79 9.41
CA VAL A 67 -7.14 -7.73 8.42
C VAL A 67 -7.15 -6.39 9.14
N GLY A 68 -6.40 -5.43 8.61
CA GLY A 68 -6.36 -4.07 9.13
C GLY A 68 -6.41 -3.03 8.02
N ASN A 69 -6.80 -1.83 8.39
CA ASN A 69 -6.71 -0.65 7.54
C ASN A 69 -5.39 0.11 7.81
N LYS A 70 -5.32 1.36 7.36
CA LYS A 70 -4.14 2.21 7.57
C LYS A 70 -3.85 2.49 9.05
N THR A 71 -4.84 2.52 9.92
CA THR A 71 -4.73 3.00 11.32
C THR A 71 -4.87 1.91 12.36
N GLU A 72 -5.68 0.89 12.10
CA GLU A 72 -6.07 -0.11 13.09
C GLU A 72 -6.21 -1.52 12.50
N ILE A 73 -6.17 -2.51 13.36
CA ILE A 73 -6.55 -3.88 13.05
C ILE A 73 -8.07 -3.96 13.15
N LEU A 74 -8.73 -4.40 12.09
CA LEU A 74 -10.19 -4.44 11.97
C LEU A 74 -10.76 -5.76 12.51
N ALA A 75 -10.14 -6.88 12.15
CA ALA A 75 -10.65 -8.21 12.47
C ALA A 75 -9.57 -9.28 12.49
N TRP A 76 -9.80 -10.33 13.24
CA TRP A 76 -9.19 -11.65 13.14
C TRP A 76 -10.05 -12.55 12.23
N ASN A 77 -9.45 -13.53 11.56
CA ASN A 77 -10.14 -14.36 10.56
C ASN A 77 -11.46 -15.00 11.04
N GLU A 78 -11.54 -15.45 12.29
CA GLU A 78 -12.76 -16.05 12.85
C GLU A 78 -13.85 -15.01 13.13
N ASP A 79 -13.47 -13.75 13.38
CA ASP A 79 -14.39 -12.66 13.73
C ASP A 79 -15.06 -12.03 12.49
N ILE A 80 -14.46 -12.18 11.29
CA ILE A 80 -14.94 -11.49 10.07
C ILE A 80 -16.39 -11.83 9.76
N ALA A 81 -16.76 -13.10 9.93
CA ALA A 81 -18.13 -13.56 9.66
C ALA A 81 -19.19 -13.05 10.67
N THR A 82 -18.76 -12.56 11.84
CA THR A 82 -19.64 -12.13 12.93
C THR A 82 -19.70 -10.61 13.09
N LEU A 83 -18.80 -9.88 12.42
CA LEU A 83 -18.80 -8.42 12.46
C LEU A 83 -19.96 -7.85 11.62
N PRO A 84 -20.57 -6.73 12.06
CA PRO A 84 -21.57 -6.04 11.26
C PRO A 84 -21.00 -5.71 9.88
N THR A 85 -21.85 -5.77 8.86
CA THR A 85 -21.52 -5.60 7.44
C THR A 85 -20.49 -4.50 7.17
N ASN A 86 -19.24 -4.92 6.97
CA ASN A 86 -18.16 -4.04 6.55
C ASN A 86 -17.77 -4.47 5.13
N PRO A 87 -18.12 -3.69 4.09
CA PRO A 87 -17.88 -4.07 2.70
C PRO A 87 -16.40 -4.38 2.39
N ILE A 88 -15.48 -3.81 3.14
CA ILE A 88 -14.05 -4.08 3.00
C ILE A 88 -13.72 -5.49 3.51
N LEU A 89 -14.24 -5.86 4.68
CA LEU A 89 -13.98 -7.17 5.27
C LEU A 89 -14.64 -8.29 4.45
N GLU A 90 -15.88 -8.09 4.00
CA GLU A 90 -16.57 -9.04 3.11
C GLU A 90 -15.78 -9.28 1.82
N GLY A 91 -15.34 -8.19 1.14
CA GLY A 91 -14.56 -8.30 -0.10
C GLY A 91 -13.14 -8.85 0.10
N MET A 92 -12.60 -8.79 1.32
CA MET A 92 -11.25 -9.24 1.62
C MET A 92 -11.17 -10.63 2.25
N GLN A 93 -12.26 -11.19 2.72
CA GLN A 93 -12.24 -12.46 3.47
C GLN A 93 -11.66 -13.61 2.65
N GLU A 94 -12.17 -13.83 1.45
CA GLU A 94 -11.69 -14.89 0.56
C GLU A 94 -10.21 -14.65 0.19
N THR A 95 -9.87 -13.41 -0.18
CA THR A 95 -8.50 -13.02 -0.52
C THR A 95 -7.54 -13.29 0.63
N ALA A 96 -7.89 -12.91 1.86
CA ALA A 96 -7.06 -13.11 3.04
C ALA A 96 -6.93 -14.59 3.42
N ASN A 97 -8.01 -15.38 3.28
CA ASN A 97 -7.97 -16.83 3.45
C ASN A 97 -6.99 -17.48 2.47
N ASN A 98 -7.10 -17.16 1.18
CA ASN A 98 -6.22 -17.69 0.16
C ASN A 98 -4.74 -17.32 0.42
N PHE A 99 -4.48 -16.08 0.82
CA PHE A 99 -3.12 -15.65 1.15
C PHE A 99 -2.59 -16.33 2.41
N HIS A 100 -3.42 -16.58 3.42
CA HIS A 100 -3.01 -17.34 4.58
C HIS A 100 -2.61 -18.78 4.22
N GLN A 101 -3.40 -19.46 3.41
CA GLN A 101 -3.09 -20.81 2.95
C GLN A 101 -1.76 -20.91 2.18
N MET A 102 -1.48 -19.89 1.34
CA MET A 102 -0.29 -19.91 0.48
C MET A 102 0.98 -19.34 1.14
N TYR A 103 0.84 -18.37 2.03
CA TYR A 103 1.97 -17.53 2.48
C TYR A 103 2.14 -17.44 4.00
N ALA A 104 1.32 -18.13 4.80
CA ALA A 104 1.51 -18.13 6.25
C ALA A 104 2.95 -18.54 6.61
N PRO A 105 3.58 -17.86 7.59
CA PRO A 105 4.92 -18.22 8.03
C PRO A 105 4.91 -19.60 8.67
N LYS A 106 6.01 -20.32 8.51
CA LYS A 106 6.25 -21.55 9.28
C LYS A 106 6.75 -21.14 10.67
N GLY A 107 6.03 -21.54 11.72
CA GLY A 107 6.36 -21.18 13.11
C GLY A 107 5.79 -19.82 13.54
N GLU A 108 6.31 -19.24 14.60
CA GLU A 108 5.75 -18.09 15.31
C GLU A 108 6.12 -16.71 14.71
N GLY A 109 6.64 -16.68 13.50
CA GLY A 109 6.94 -15.43 12.79
C GLY A 109 5.68 -14.74 12.28
N VAL A 110 5.87 -13.58 11.66
CA VAL A 110 4.77 -12.81 11.03
C VAL A 110 5.16 -12.39 9.63
N LYS A 111 4.20 -12.46 8.69
CA LYS A 111 4.31 -11.85 7.37
C LYS A 111 3.20 -10.82 7.21
N VAL A 112 3.55 -9.64 6.72
CA VAL A 112 2.60 -8.55 6.51
C VAL A 112 2.57 -8.20 5.03
N LEU A 113 1.36 -8.25 4.46
CA LEU A 113 1.08 -7.85 3.08
C LEU A 113 0.34 -6.52 3.09
N PHE A 114 0.85 -5.53 2.41
CA PHE A 114 0.23 -4.22 2.27
C PHE A 114 -0.28 -4.02 0.86
N GLY A 115 -1.51 -3.57 0.74
CA GLY A 115 -2.09 -3.34 -0.57
C GLY A 115 -3.25 -2.36 -0.55
N VAL A 116 -3.90 -2.28 -1.70
CA VAL A 116 -5.09 -1.46 -1.91
C VAL A 116 -6.23 -2.35 -2.34
N PHE A 117 -7.32 -2.33 -1.58
CA PHE A 117 -8.61 -2.89 -1.99
C PHE A 117 -9.42 -1.79 -2.67
N PHE A 118 -9.90 -2.04 -3.88
CA PHE A 118 -10.57 -1.04 -4.71
C PHE A 118 -11.63 -1.68 -5.62
N GLY A 119 -12.49 -0.85 -6.16
CA GLY A 119 -13.66 -1.30 -6.93
C GLY A 119 -14.89 -1.48 -6.03
N GLY A 120 -15.88 -2.18 -6.53
CA GLY A 120 -17.15 -2.36 -5.84
C GLY A 120 -17.88 -1.03 -5.57
N SER A 121 -18.62 -0.99 -4.48
CA SER A 121 -19.27 0.22 -3.94
C SER A 121 -18.56 0.79 -2.72
N SER A 122 -17.41 0.23 -2.34
CA SER A 122 -16.74 0.50 -1.05
C SER A 122 -16.03 1.85 -0.98
N HIS A 123 -15.70 2.48 -2.12
CA HIS A 123 -14.90 3.71 -2.15
C HIS A 123 -15.48 4.72 -3.16
N PRO A 124 -15.47 6.04 -2.86
CA PRO A 124 -16.02 7.08 -3.76
C PRO A 124 -15.44 7.07 -5.19
N HIS A 125 -14.20 6.61 -5.34
CA HIS A 125 -13.54 6.50 -6.65
C HIS A 125 -13.69 5.14 -7.33
N SER A 126 -14.47 4.20 -6.78
CA SER A 126 -14.64 2.85 -7.34
C SER A 126 -15.09 2.86 -8.80
N ARG A 127 -16.00 3.77 -9.12
CA ARG A 127 -16.58 3.89 -10.48
C ARG A 127 -15.52 4.09 -11.57
N GLN A 128 -14.41 4.75 -11.27
CA GLN A 128 -13.33 4.97 -12.25
C GLN A 128 -12.58 3.67 -12.63
N TYR A 129 -12.70 2.61 -11.83
CA TYR A 129 -12.08 1.31 -12.09
C TYR A 129 -13.05 0.26 -12.60
N THR A 130 -14.34 0.41 -12.35
CA THR A 130 -15.37 -0.61 -12.60
C THR A 130 -16.39 -0.20 -13.66
N GLY A 131 -16.37 1.06 -14.12
CA GLY A 131 -17.41 1.58 -15.03
C GLY A 131 -18.81 1.65 -14.39
N GLY A 132 -18.91 1.48 -13.06
CA GLY A 132 -20.17 1.47 -12.31
C GLY A 132 -20.63 0.08 -11.87
N ASP A 133 -19.93 -0.98 -12.27
CA ASP A 133 -20.22 -2.34 -11.80
C ASP A 133 -19.78 -2.49 -10.33
N SER A 134 -20.75 -2.67 -9.43
CA SER A 134 -20.52 -2.79 -7.99
C SER A 134 -19.98 -4.17 -7.55
N GLN A 135 -20.01 -5.16 -8.43
CA GLN A 135 -19.51 -6.51 -8.13
C GLN A 135 -18.02 -6.65 -8.41
N LEU A 136 -17.46 -5.78 -9.25
CA LEU A 136 -16.05 -5.82 -9.60
C LEU A 136 -15.20 -5.18 -8.49
N ASN A 137 -14.42 -5.98 -7.79
CA ASN A 137 -13.43 -5.51 -6.83
C ASN A 137 -12.12 -6.27 -7.00
N SER A 138 -11.04 -5.72 -6.46
CA SER A 138 -9.72 -6.33 -6.54
C SER A 138 -8.83 -5.84 -5.40
N PHE A 139 -7.83 -6.65 -5.08
CA PHE A 139 -6.71 -6.28 -4.23
C PHE A 139 -5.44 -6.21 -5.08
N ARG A 140 -4.62 -5.18 -4.86
CA ARG A 140 -3.28 -5.04 -5.44
C ARG A 140 -2.26 -4.88 -4.35
N LEU A 141 -1.25 -5.75 -4.37
CA LEU A 141 -0.14 -5.70 -3.43
C LEU A 141 0.74 -4.47 -3.73
N SER A 142 1.10 -3.74 -2.70
CA SER A 142 2.01 -2.59 -2.77
C SER A 142 3.39 -2.90 -2.22
N ASP A 143 3.43 -3.55 -1.06
CA ASP A 143 4.63 -3.94 -0.33
C ASP A 143 4.35 -5.16 0.55
N ALA A 144 5.43 -5.81 1.01
CA ALA A 144 5.36 -6.87 1.99
C ALA A 144 6.63 -6.89 2.83
N PHE A 145 6.55 -7.43 4.04
CA PHE A 145 7.72 -7.82 4.83
C PHE A 145 7.40 -9.08 5.66
N ASN A 146 8.46 -9.72 6.17
CA ASN A 146 8.32 -10.77 7.17
C ASN A 146 9.33 -10.55 8.29
N LEU A 147 8.97 -11.02 9.48
CA LEU A 147 9.87 -11.14 10.63
C LEU A 147 9.97 -12.60 11.02
N SER A 148 11.17 -13.03 11.34
CA SER A 148 11.42 -14.33 11.97
C SER A 148 10.73 -14.39 13.35
N PRO A 149 10.54 -15.58 13.94
CA PRO A 149 9.99 -15.71 15.29
C PRO A 149 10.76 -14.90 16.33
N GLU A 150 12.09 -14.88 16.23
CA GLU A 150 12.95 -14.14 17.15
C GLU A 150 12.77 -12.63 17.01
N GLU A 151 12.83 -12.09 15.78
CA GLU A 151 12.64 -10.66 15.52
C GLU A 151 11.25 -10.19 15.96
N PHE A 152 10.23 -11.00 15.68
CA PHE A 152 8.85 -10.70 16.05
C PHE A 152 8.66 -10.66 17.57
N SER A 153 9.18 -11.67 18.28
CA SER A 153 9.15 -11.72 19.75
C SER A 153 9.91 -10.56 20.38
N ASN A 154 11.10 -10.24 19.87
CA ASN A 154 11.92 -9.13 20.35
C ASN A 154 11.20 -7.77 20.18
N LEU A 155 10.53 -7.54 19.06
CA LEU A 155 9.76 -6.32 18.85
C LEU A 155 8.52 -6.26 19.75
N LEU A 156 7.80 -7.37 19.93
CA LEU A 156 6.66 -7.40 20.85
C LEU A 156 7.04 -7.25 22.33
N SER A 157 8.30 -7.46 22.71
CA SER A 157 8.78 -7.16 24.07
C SER A 157 8.93 -5.65 24.34
N GLN A 158 9.03 -4.81 23.29
CA GLN A 158 9.17 -3.37 23.37
C GLN A 158 7.83 -2.66 23.62
N SER A 159 7.88 -1.36 23.96
CA SER A 159 6.68 -0.54 24.07
C SER A 159 6.10 -0.20 22.66
N PRO A 160 4.80 0.12 22.55
CA PRO A 160 4.21 0.54 21.28
C PRO A 160 4.91 1.76 20.65
N GLU A 161 5.46 2.67 21.48
CA GLU A 161 6.19 3.86 21.05
C GLU A 161 7.52 3.49 20.39
N GLN A 162 8.31 2.60 21.03
CA GLN A 162 9.57 2.10 20.50
C GLN A 162 9.36 1.35 19.18
N ILE A 163 8.32 0.50 19.10
CA ILE A 163 7.93 -0.16 17.87
C ILE A 163 7.54 0.87 16.78
N GLY A 164 6.84 1.94 17.18
CA GLY A 164 6.49 3.05 16.30
C GLY A 164 7.74 3.76 15.73
N GLU A 165 8.72 4.04 16.55
CA GLU A 165 10.01 4.64 16.14
C GLU A 165 10.77 3.71 15.17
N TRP A 166 10.87 2.42 15.49
CA TRP A 166 11.45 1.41 14.60
C TRP A 166 10.82 1.45 13.20
N ARG A 167 9.50 1.48 13.13
CA ARG A 167 8.76 1.57 11.88
C ARG A 167 9.02 2.88 11.12
N GLU A 168 8.89 4.04 11.79
CA GLU A 168 9.07 5.36 11.15
C GLU A 168 10.52 5.61 10.70
N ASN A 169 11.48 4.95 11.30
CA ASN A 169 12.90 4.94 10.90
C ASN A 169 13.17 3.97 9.73
N ASN A 170 12.13 3.46 9.04
CA ASN A 170 12.24 2.54 7.92
C ASN A 170 13.00 1.24 8.24
N GLN A 171 12.93 0.75 9.47
CA GLN A 171 13.59 -0.49 9.87
C GLN A 171 12.77 -1.75 9.56
N GLN A 172 11.54 -1.61 9.06
CA GLN A 172 10.75 -2.73 8.56
C GLN A 172 11.49 -3.37 7.37
N PRO A 173 11.74 -4.70 7.40
CA PRO A 173 12.51 -5.40 6.35
C PRO A 173 11.65 -5.66 5.11
N PHE A 174 11.27 -4.60 4.40
CA PHE A 174 10.45 -4.70 3.21
C PHE A 174 11.11 -5.54 2.11
N PHE A 175 10.31 -6.30 1.42
CA PHE A 175 10.74 -7.07 0.27
C PHE A 175 11.29 -6.17 -0.84
N SER A 176 12.35 -6.64 -1.49
CA SER A 176 12.78 -6.08 -2.77
C SER A 176 11.69 -6.29 -3.83
N GLU A 177 11.80 -5.57 -4.95
CA GLU A 177 10.86 -5.73 -6.06
C GLU A 177 10.80 -7.18 -6.56
N ALA A 178 11.94 -7.84 -6.70
CA ALA A 178 12.00 -9.22 -7.14
C ALA A 178 11.29 -10.18 -6.16
N ALA A 179 11.52 -10.00 -4.86
CA ALA A 179 10.87 -10.79 -3.82
C ALA A 179 9.35 -10.55 -3.77
N LEU A 180 8.92 -9.29 -3.97
CA LEU A 180 7.51 -8.94 -4.01
C LEU A 180 6.79 -9.59 -5.21
N LEU A 181 7.39 -9.52 -6.40
CA LEU A 181 6.86 -10.16 -7.61
C LEU A 181 6.86 -11.69 -7.49
N GLY A 182 7.86 -12.27 -6.82
CA GLY A 182 7.99 -13.70 -6.54
C GLY A 182 6.83 -14.28 -5.70
N LEU A 183 6.04 -13.43 -5.02
CA LEU A 183 4.83 -13.91 -4.34
C LEU A 183 3.71 -14.30 -5.32
N GLY A 184 3.76 -13.88 -6.60
CA GLY A 184 2.69 -14.16 -7.56
C GLY A 184 1.36 -13.45 -7.27
N ILE A 185 1.31 -12.58 -6.26
CA ILE A 185 0.14 -11.74 -5.96
C ILE A 185 0.11 -10.56 -6.93
N PRO A 186 -1.05 -10.22 -7.53
CA PRO A 186 -1.14 -9.06 -8.39
C PRO A 186 -0.68 -7.78 -7.68
N VAL A 187 0.36 -7.14 -8.23
CA VAL A 187 0.91 -5.88 -7.69
C VAL A 187 0.27 -4.66 -8.35
N ASN A 188 0.50 -3.48 -7.78
CA ASN A 188 0.13 -2.22 -8.44
C ASN A 188 0.73 -2.15 -9.85
N PRO A 189 -0.05 -1.72 -10.88
CA PRO A 189 0.42 -1.68 -12.25
C PRO A 189 1.74 -0.93 -12.41
N ARG A 190 2.72 -1.56 -13.07
CA ARG A 190 4.04 -0.97 -13.34
C ARG A 190 3.97 -0.03 -14.54
N LEU A 191 4.71 1.06 -14.44
CA LEU A 191 4.80 2.12 -15.44
C LEU A 191 6.22 2.20 -15.98
N LEU A 192 6.33 2.56 -17.25
CA LEU A 192 7.61 2.89 -17.86
C LEU A 192 7.80 4.40 -17.77
N GLY A 193 8.95 4.85 -17.29
CA GLY A 193 9.25 6.26 -17.14
C GLY A 193 10.72 6.51 -16.84
N ASN A 194 11.14 7.74 -17.05
CA ASN A 194 12.45 8.25 -16.67
C ASN A 194 12.32 8.96 -15.30
N HIS A 195 13.45 9.44 -14.76
CA HIS A 195 13.47 10.22 -13.53
C HIS A 195 12.47 11.38 -13.58
N PRO A 196 11.69 11.59 -12.50
CA PRO A 196 10.72 12.67 -12.46
C PRO A 196 11.44 14.04 -12.51
N PRO A 197 10.93 15.02 -13.25
CA PRO A 197 11.46 16.37 -13.25
C PRO A 197 11.42 17.02 -11.86
N ILE A 198 12.33 17.96 -11.59
CA ILE A 198 12.34 18.74 -10.33
C ILE A 198 11.29 19.86 -10.37
N ASN A 199 11.03 20.44 -11.54
CA ASN A 199 10.02 21.49 -11.68
C ASN A 199 8.60 20.88 -11.56
N PRO A 200 7.73 21.38 -10.68
CA PRO A 200 6.41 20.77 -10.43
C PRO A 200 5.50 20.75 -11.66
N THR A 201 5.51 21.79 -12.50
CA THR A 201 4.71 21.83 -13.73
C THR A 201 5.21 20.81 -14.75
N ALA A 202 6.54 20.69 -14.91
CA ALA A 202 7.13 19.66 -15.74
C ALA A 202 6.84 18.24 -15.19
N THR A 203 6.85 18.08 -13.86
CA THR A 203 6.46 16.82 -13.21
C THR A 203 5.01 16.46 -13.52
N HIS A 204 4.08 17.41 -13.47
CA HIS A 204 2.68 17.16 -13.83
C HIS A 204 2.52 16.71 -15.29
N THR A 205 3.23 17.35 -16.21
CA THR A 205 3.25 16.95 -17.63
C THR A 205 3.82 15.54 -17.79
N TRP A 206 4.93 15.25 -17.13
CA TRP A 206 5.55 13.92 -17.11
C TRP A 206 4.59 12.85 -16.54
N MET A 207 3.89 13.13 -15.43
CA MET A 207 2.88 12.20 -14.88
C MET A 207 1.81 11.84 -15.90
N LYS A 208 1.30 12.83 -16.66
CA LYS A 208 0.30 12.61 -17.72
C LYS A 208 0.83 11.78 -18.88
N GLN A 209 2.12 11.92 -19.19
CA GLN A 209 2.77 11.13 -20.27
C GLN A 209 2.90 9.66 -19.88
N ILE A 210 3.37 9.35 -18.67
CA ILE A 210 3.61 7.96 -18.26
C ILE A 210 2.35 7.24 -17.75
N LEU A 211 1.34 8.00 -17.30
CA LEU A 211 0.06 7.46 -16.82
C LEU A 211 -1.12 8.30 -17.33
N PRO A 212 -1.41 8.28 -18.65
CA PRO A 212 -2.51 9.03 -19.24
C PRO A 212 -3.89 8.49 -18.82
N LYS A 213 -3.97 7.21 -18.52
CA LYS A 213 -5.16 6.49 -18.02
C LYS A 213 -4.75 5.50 -16.95
N SER A 214 -5.67 5.19 -16.04
CA SER A 214 -5.44 4.13 -15.05
C SER A 214 -5.20 2.79 -15.74
N LYS A 215 -4.18 2.06 -15.28
CA LYS A 215 -3.91 0.67 -15.66
C LYS A 215 -4.53 -0.34 -14.67
N ALA A 216 -5.15 0.16 -13.61
CA ALA A 216 -5.83 -0.64 -12.60
C ALA A 216 -7.31 -0.91 -12.92
N SER A 217 -7.81 -0.46 -14.08
CA SER A 217 -9.21 -0.69 -14.48
C SER A 217 -9.55 -2.18 -14.50
N LEU A 218 -10.68 -2.52 -13.89
CA LEU A 218 -11.23 -3.88 -13.80
C LEU A 218 -12.25 -4.15 -14.91
N ASN A 219 -12.69 -3.08 -15.60
CA ASN A 219 -13.64 -3.14 -16.70
C ASN A 219 -13.13 -2.26 -17.84
N TYR A 220 -13.20 -2.76 -19.07
CA TYR A 220 -12.80 -2.02 -20.28
C TYR A 220 -13.59 -0.72 -20.50
N GLN A 221 -14.81 -0.63 -19.94
CA GLN A 221 -15.66 0.57 -19.99
C GLN A 221 -15.33 1.60 -18.92
N ALA A 222 -14.43 1.29 -17.98
CA ALA A 222 -14.06 2.22 -16.91
C ALA A 222 -13.36 3.47 -17.48
N ALA A 223 -13.70 4.64 -16.97
CA ALA A 223 -13.14 5.92 -17.40
C ALA A 223 -11.62 6.00 -17.18
N GLY A 224 -11.10 5.28 -16.23
CA GLY A 224 -9.67 5.10 -16.00
C GLY A 224 -8.93 6.38 -15.65
N LYS A 225 -9.52 7.30 -14.85
CA LYS A 225 -8.79 8.48 -14.35
C LYS A 225 -7.74 8.03 -13.33
N PRO A 226 -6.43 8.29 -13.55
CA PRO A 226 -5.41 7.90 -12.60
C PRO A 226 -5.44 8.78 -11.35
N ASN A 227 -5.10 8.18 -10.18
CA ASN A 227 -5.00 8.93 -8.93
C ASN A 227 -3.58 9.49 -8.69
N GLY A 228 -2.55 8.77 -9.11
CA GLY A 228 -1.17 9.19 -8.92
C GLY A 228 -0.15 8.13 -9.24
N ILE A 229 1.08 8.40 -8.87
CA ILE A 229 2.24 7.54 -9.11
C ILE A 229 2.98 7.33 -7.79
N LEU A 230 3.45 6.11 -7.56
CA LEU A 230 4.45 5.78 -6.55
C LEU A 230 5.79 5.58 -7.25
N ILE A 231 6.84 6.14 -6.68
CA ILE A 231 8.23 5.98 -7.13
C ILE A 231 8.99 5.33 -5.99
N ARG A 232 9.79 4.31 -6.27
CA ARG A 232 10.65 3.69 -5.27
C ARG A 232 11.93 3.12 -5.88
N THR A 233 12.94 2.92 -5.06
CA THR A 233 14.11 2.11 -5.41
C THR A 233 13.75 0.62 -5.37
N PRO A 234 14.47 -0.26 -6.11
CA PRO A 234 14.20 -1.70 -6.12
C PRO A 234 14.25 -2.37 -4.73
N ASN A 235 15.14 -1.90 -3.85
CA ASN A 235 15.27 -2.36 -2.47
C ASN A 235 14.37 -1.58 -1.49
N ARG A 236 13.54 -0.67 -1.98
CA ARG A 236 12.63 0.18 -1.21
C ARG A 236 13.31 1.07 -0.16
N SER A 237 14.60 1.35 -0.26
CA SER A 237 15.28 2.29 0.64
C SER A 237 14.75 3.72 0.51
N LYS A 238 14.21 4.08 -0.66
CA LYS A 238 13.52 5.34 -0.92
C LYS A 238 12.17 5.09 -1.58
N ILE A 239 11.17 5.84 -1.15
CA ILE A 239 9.83 5.83 -1.72
C ILE A 239 9.21 7.21 -1.66
N ALA A 240 8.47 7.60 -2.69
CA ALA A 240 7.70 8.83 -2.72
C ALA A 240 6.39 8.65 -3.50
N LYS A 241 5.43 9.52 -3.23
CA LYS A 241 4.17 9.58 -3.98
C LYS A 241 4.00 10.91 -4.69
N LEU A 242 3.34 10.85 -5.84
CA LEU A 242 2.83 11.99 -6.60
C LEU A 242 1.32 11.80 -6.79
N SER A 243 0.54 12.81 -6.49
CA SER A 243 -0.91 12.77 -6.62
C SER A 243 -1.38 13.76 -7.69
N PHE A 244 -2.13 13.30 -8.70
CA PHE A 244 -2.66 14.20 -9.73
C PHE A 244 -3.45 15.37 -9.13
N ALA A 245 -4.28 15.12 -8.10
CA ALA A 245 -5.07 16.15 -7.45
C ALA A 245 -4.23 17.25 -6.78
N GLU A 246 -2.99 16.94 -6.33
CA GLU A 246 -2.07 17.94 -5.77
C GLU A 246 -1.43 18.78 -6.87
N TYR A 247 -1.01 18.16 -7.97
CA TYR A 247 -0.36 18.85 -9.09
C TYR A 247 -1.33 19.63 -9.99
N GLU A 248 -2.60 19.22 -10.09
CA GLU A 248 -3.64 19.97 -10.79
C GLU A 248 -3.92 21.35 -10.16
N LYS A 249 -3.57 21.55 -8.88
CA LYS A 249 -3.67 22.84 -8.19
C LYS A 249 -2.69 23.89 -8.74
N LEU A 250 -1.61 23.46 -9.40
CA LEU A 250 -0.67 24.38 -10.05
C LEU A 250 -1.26 25.10 -11.28
N LEU A 251 -2.39 24.60 -11.79
CA LEU A 251 -3.05 25.11 -12.99
C LEU A 251 -4.17 26.10 -12.68
N LYS A 252 -4.43 26.35 -11.40
CA LYS A 252 -5.43 27.30 -10.89
C LYS A 252 -4.78 28.59 -10.41
#